data_9d5e1cd601e153f79c1c08e5466ea012
#
_entry.id   9d5e1cd601e153f79c1c08e5466ea012
#
_cell.length_a   1.000
_cell.length_b   1.000
_cell.length_c   1.000
_cell.angle_alpha   90.00
_cell.angle_beta   90.00
_cell.angle_gamma   90.00
#
_symmetry.space_group_name_H-M   'P 1'
#
loop_
_entity.id
_entity.type
_entity.pdbx_description
1 polymer ?
#
loop_
_entity_poly.entity_id
_entity_poly.type
_entity_poly.pdbx_seq_one_letter_code
_entity_poly.pdbx_strand_id
1 'polypeptide(L)'
;MSMMISATLADALAALAVEPTAMVLAGGTDVMVEINSGHRRPDAVIAVGRIPELRTWSHDVSSATLRIGAGITYAELEREPFLQWVPALSQAARTVGSPQIRHA
;
A
#
# COMPACT_ATOMS: atom_id res chain seq x y z
N MET A 1 -11.05 4.95 18.84
CA MET A 1 -10.54 4.30 17.63
C MET A 1 -9.66 3.12 18.03
N SER A 2 -9.88 1.96 17.46
CA SER A 2 -9.00 0.82 17.65
C SER A 2 -8.09 0.64 16.44
N MET A 3 -6.85 0.22 16.69
CA MET A 3 -5.88 -0.05 15.64
C MET A 3 -5.40 -1.49 15.73
N MET A 4 -5.44 -2.19 14.61
CA MET A 4 -4.97 -3.56 14.47
C MET A 4 -3.80 -3.57 13.48
N ILE A 5 -2.64 -4.05 13.93
CA ILE A 5 -1.47 -4.19 13.07
C ILE A 5 -1.40 -5.66 12.66
N SER A 6 -1.58 -5.91 11.37
CA SER A 6 -1.58 -7.28 10.84
C SER A 6 -0.20 -7.64 10.32
N ALA A 7 0.25 -8.85 10.66
CA ALA A 7 1.54 -9.37 10.21
C ALA A 7 1.39 -10.24 8.95
N THR A 8 0.20 -10.74 8.68
CA THR A 8 -0.07 -11.59 7.51
C THR A 8 -1.34 -11.12 6.79
N LEU A 9 -1.47 -11.49 5.53
CA LEU A 9 -2.66 -11.21 4.75
C LEU A 9 -3.89 -11.89 5.37
N ALA A 10 -3.74 -13.11 5.85
CA ALA A 10 -4.82 -13.86 6.51
C ALA A 10 -5.34 -13.12 7.74
N ASP A 11 -4.44 -12.57 8.56
CA ASP A 11 -4.83 -11.79 9.74
C ASP A 11 -5.58 -10.52 9.36
N ALA A 12 -5.13 -9.83 8.32
CA ALA A 12 -5.79 -8.61 7.84
C ALA A 12 -7.20 -8.91 7.31
N LEU A 13 -7.35 -9.99 6.57
CA LEU A 13 -8.66 -10.40 6.04
C LEU A 13 -9.61 -10.81 7.16
N ALA A 14 -9.10 -11.52 8.17
CA ALA A 14 -9.90 -11.88 9.34
C ALA A 14 -10.36 -10.65 10.11
N ALA A 15 -9.46 -9.69 10.33
CA ALA A 15 -9.79 -8.43 11.01
C ALA A 15 -10.85 -7.65 10.24
N LEU A 16 -10.74 -7.58 8.92
CA LEU A 16 -11.71 -6.87 8.07
C LEU A 16 -13.07 -7.56 8.08
N ALA A 17 -13.10 -8.89 8.20
CA ALA A 17 -14.35 -9.64 8.30
C ALA A 17 -15.10 -9.31 9.60
N VAL A 18 -14.37 -9.09 10.69
CA VAL A 18 -14.95 -8.70 11.99
C VAL A 18 -15.38 -7.23 11.99
N GLU A 19 -14.59 -6.37 11.36
CA GLU A 19 -14.82 -4.92 11.29
C GLU A 19 -14.90 -4.46 9.83
N PRO A 20 -16.03 -4.72 9.13
CA PRO A 20 -16.11 -4.47 7.68
C PRO A 20 -15.96 -3.01 7.29
N THR A 21 -16.22 -2.08 8.22
CA THR A 21 -16.09 -0.63 7.97
C THR A 21 -14.75 -0.07 8.40
N ALA A 22 -13.82 -0.93 8.83
CA ALA A 22 -12.49 -0.49 9.22
C ALA A 22 -11.75 0.15 8.04
N MET A 23 -10.93 1.16 8.35
CA MET A 23 -10.07 1.79 7.36
C MET A 23 -8.78 1.01 7.22
N VAL A 24 -8.42 0.69 5.99
CA VAL A 24 -7.16 -0.01 5.70
C VAL A 24 -6.05 1.03 5.50
N LEU A 25 -4.95 0.85 6.23
CA LEU A 25 -3.85 1.79 6.26
C LEU A 25 -2.55 1.10 5.83
N ALA A 26 -1.89 1.60 4.79
CA ALA A 26 -0.58 1.08 4.34
C ALA A 26 0.55 2.01 4.82
N GLY A 27 0.97 2.99 4.02
CA GLY A 27 2.01 3.95 4.43
C GLY A 27 1.51 5.02 5.39
N GLY A 28 0.22 5.30 5.37
CA GLY A 28 -0.42 6.18 6.33
C GLY A 28 -0.36 7.67 6.02
N THR A 29 0.24 8.06 4.90
CA THR A 29 0.48 9.48 4.61
C THR A 29 -0.81 10.27 4.39
N ASP A 30 -1.61 9.91 3.40
CA ASP A 30 -2.85 10.64 3.09
C ASP A 30 -3.92 10.41 4.13
N VAL A 31 -4.05 9.16 4.60
CA VAL A 31 -5.06 8.79 5.60
C VAL A 31 -4.79 9.50 6.92
N MET A 32 -3.54 9.60 7.35
CA MET A 32 -3.21 10.32 8.59
C MET A 32 -3.48 11.81 8.48
N VAL A 33 -3.27 12.41 7.32
CA VAL A 33 -3.63 13.80 7.08
C VAL A 33 -5.13 14.00 7.25
N GLU A 34 -5.95 13.12 6.67
CA GLU A 34 -7.41 13.20 6.80
C GLU A 34 -7.87 13.02 8.26
N ILE A 35 -7.28 12.08 8.98
CA ILE A 35 -7.61 11.84 10.40
C ILE A 35 -7.20 13.05 11.25
N ASN A 36 -5.99 13.56 11.06
CA ASN A 36 -5.48 14.70 11.84
C ASN A 36 -6.25 15.98 11.58
N SER A 37 -6.77 16.16 10.35
CA SER A 37 -7.59 17.33 10.02
C SER A 37 -9.05 17.18 10.44
N GLY A 38 -9.44 16.02 10.96
CA GLY A 38 -10.81 15.75 11.38
C GLY A 38 -11.78 15.39 10.25
N HIS A 39 -11.29 15.22 9.03
CA HIS A 39 -12.12 14.86 7.88
C HIS A 39 -12.59 13.41 7.94
N ARG A 40 -11.80 12.53 8.60
CA ARG A 40 -12.17 11.14 8.81
C ARG A 40 -12.01 10.75 10.27
N ARG A 41 -12.97 9.97 10.79
CA ARG A 41 -12.95 9.47 12.17
C ARG A 41 -13.34 8.01 12.17
N PRO A 42 -12.43 7.10 11.73
CA PRO A 42 -12.74 5.68 11.69
C PRO A 42 -12.84 5.11 13.10
N ASP A 43 -13.77 4.16 13.31
CA ASP A 43 -13.86 3.43 14.57
C ASP A 43 -12.73 2.42 14.70
N ALA A 44 -12.28 1.85 13.59
CA ALA A 44 -11.19 0.88 13.56
C ALA A 44 -10.29 1.13 12.35
N VAL A 45 -8.99 0.85 12.53
CA VAL A 45 -7.97 0.93 11.49
C VAL A 45 -7.23 -0.38 11.43
N ILE A 46 -7.04 -0.92 10.23
CA ILE A 46 -6.24 -2.12 10.00
C ILE A 46 -4.97 -1.70 9.26
N ALA A 47 -3.83 -1.78 9.94
CA ALA A 47 -2.54 -1.43 9.36
C ALA A 47 -1.96 -2.64 8.63
N VAL A 48 -1.68 -2.49 7.34
CA VAL A 48 -1.19 -3.58 6.47
C VAL A 48 0.22 -3.35 5.94
N GLY A 49 0.89 -2.29 6.39
CA GLY A 49 2.21 -1.92 5.87
C GLY A 49 3.32 -2.92 6.20
N ARG A 50 3.09 -3.82 7.16
CA ARG A 50 4.07 -4.81 7.57
C ARG A 50 3.83 -6.21 6.97
N ILE A 51 2.84 -6.36 6.10
CA ILE A 51 2.51 -7.66 5.51
C ILE A 51 3.46 -7.94 4.36
N PRO A 52 4.35 -8.95 4.47
CA PRO A 52 5.33 -9.24 3.42
C PRO A 52 4.69 -9.60 2.08
N GLU A 53 3.57 -10.31 2.10
CA GLU A 53 2.86 -10.75 0.91
C GLU A 53 2.40 -9.59 0.02
N LEU A 54 2.16 -8.41 0.61
CA LEU A 54 1.76 -7.21 -0.14
C LEU A 54 2.95 -6.42 -0.68
N ARG A 55 4.17 -6.80 -0.30
CA ARG A 55 5.41 -6.12 -0.70
C ARG A 55 6.16 -6.87 -1.78
N THR A 56 5.46 -7.73 -2.51
CA THR A 56 6.03 -8.57 -3.57
C THR A 56 5.45 -8.19 -4.92
N TRP A 57 6.13 -8.63 -5.97
CA TRP A 57 5.64 -8.49 -7.33
C TRP A 57 6.00 -9.74 -8.14
N SER A 58 5.28 -9.97 -9.23
CA SER A 58 5.56 -11.09 -10.12
C SER A 58 5.27 -10.70 -11.56
N HIS A 59 6.01 -11.29 -12.48
CA HIS A 59 5.85 -11.06 -13.91
C HIS A 59 5.62 -12.39 -14.61
N ASP A 60 4.48 -12.51 -15.29
CA ASP A 60 4.15 -13.68 -16.10
C ASP A 60 4.27 -13.30 -17.57
N VAL A 61 5.32 -13.79 -18.20
CA VAL A 61 5.63 -13.48 -19.60
C VAL A 61 4.56 -14.08 -20.54
N SER A 62 4.06 -15.28 -20.23
CA SER A 62 3.10 -15.98 -21.09
C SER A 62 1.76 -15.26 -21.19
N SER A 63 1.31 -14.64 -20.09
CA SER A 63 0.06 -13.87 -20.06
C SER A 63 0.28 -12.36 -20.20
N ALA A 64 1.54 -11.92 -20.32
CA ALA A 64 1.93 -10.52 -20.36
C ALA A 64 1.36 -9.74 -19.16
N THR A 65 1.40 -10.36 -17.96
CA THR A 65 0.83 -9.78 -16.75
C THR A 65 1.92 -9.43 -15.76
N LEU A 66 1.88 -8.21 -15.24
CA LEU A 66 2.71 -7.76 -14.11
C LEU A 66 1.79 -7.56 -12.90
N ARG A 67 2.04 -8.33 -11.84
CA ARG A 67 1.30 -8.22 -10.59
C ARG A 67 2.14 -7.48 -9.58
N ILE A 68 1.62 -6.39 -9.05
CA ILE A 68 2.32 -5.54 -8.08
C ILE A 68 1.51 -5.54 -6.79
N GLY A 69 2.14 -5.93 -5.68
CA GLY A 69 1.50 -5.93 -4.38
C GLY A 69 1.20 -4.51 -3.89
N ALA A 70 0.13 -4.37 -3.14
CA ALA A 70 -0.34 -3.06 -2.69
C ALA A 70 0.64 -2.35 -1.73
N GLY A 71 1.59 -3.07 -1.16
CA GLY A 71 2.61 -2.52 -0.27
C GLY A 71 3.91 -2.12 -0.96
N ILE A 72 4.01 -2.25 -2.27
CA ILE A 72 5.18 -1.78 -3.03
C ILE A 72 5.23 -0.26 -2.94
N THR A 73 6.40 0.29 -2.64
CA THR A 73 6.56 1.73 -2.51
C THR A 73 6.74 2.42 -3.87
N TYR A 74 6.46 3.72 -3.92
CA TYR A 74 6.73 4.51 -5.13
C TYR A 74 8.22 4.50 -5.47
N ALA A 75 9.09 4.51 -4.45
CA ALA A 75 10.52 4.45 -4.67
C ALA A 75 10.95 3.17 -5.38
N GLU A 76 10.32 2.04 -5.06
CA GLU A 76 10.57 0.78 -5.75
C GLU A 76 10.09 0.82 -7.20
N LEU A 77 8.94 1.45 -7.46
CA LEU A 77 8.39 1.57 -8.81
C LEU A 77 9.25 2.45 -9.74
N GLU A 78 10.07 3.32 -9.18
CA GLU A 78 11.00 4.17 -9.95
C GLU A 78 12.21 3.41 -10.49
N ARG A 79 12.44 2.18 -10.03
CA ARG A 79 13.64 1.39 -10.33
C ARG A 79 13.38 0.30 -11.35
N GLU A 80 14.46 -0.32 -11.82
CA GLU A 80 14.37 -1.54 -12.60
C GLU A 80 13.85 -2.69 -11.72
N PRO A 81 13.03 -3.59 -12.25
CA PRO A 81 12.69 -3.72 -13.68
C PRO A 81 11.50 -2.85 -14.14
N PHE A 82 10.82 -2.15 -13.23
CA PHE A 82 9.61 -1.40 -13.55
C PHE A 82 9.87 -0.27 -14.56
N LEU A 83 11.04 0.37 -14.44
CA LEU A 83 11.42 1.44 -15.36
C LEU A 83 11.43 0.95 -16.81
N GLN A 84 11.85 -0.27 -17.05
CA GLN A 84 11.88 -0.87 -18.37
C GLN A 84 10.51 -1.40 -18.80
N TRP A 85 9.80 -2.08 -17.91
CA TRP A 85 8.56 -2.78 -18.25
C TRP A 85 7.35 -1.85 -18.30
N VAL A 86 7.30 -0.87 -17.40
CA VAL A 86 6.15 0.04 -17.25
C VAL A 86 6.65 1.48 -17.03
N PRO A 87 7.33 2.07 -18.03
CA PRO A 87 7.97 3.38 -17.85
C PRO A 87 6.99 4.49 -17.46
N ALA A 88 5.76 4.45 -17.93
CA ALA A 88 4.76 5.44 -17.54
C ALA A 88 4.45 5.41 -16.05
N LEU A 89 4.36 4.20 -15.48
CA LEU A 89 4.14 4.02 -14.05
C LEU A 89 5.34 4.53 -13.24
N SER A 90 6.56 4.21 -13.69
CA SER A 90 7.79 4.67 -13.03
C SER A 90 7.90 6.19 -13.05
N GLN A 91 7.57 6.82 -14.16
CA GLN A 91 7.57 8.28 -14.28
C GLN A 91 6.52 8.92 -13.37
N ALA A 92 5.33 8.35 -13.32
CA ALA A 92 4.27 8.83 -12.42
C ALA A 92 4.69 8.72 -10.96
N ALA A 93 5.34 7.61 -10.57
CA ALA A 93 5.79 7.39 -9.21
C ALA A 93 6.76 8.48 -8.73
N ARG A 94 7.60 9.01 -9.64
CA ARG A 94 8.54 10.09 -9.32
C ARG A 94 7.88 11.39 -8.92
N THR A 95 6.65 11.61 -9.34
CA THR A 95 5.93 12.85 -9.09
C THR A 95 5.15 12.83 -7.79
N VAL A 96 5.09 11.70 -7.10
CA VAL A 96 4.32 11.55 -5.87
C VAL A 96 5.12 11.99 -4.66
N GLY A 97 4.69 13.08 -4.04
CA GLY A 97 5.11 13.53 -2.72
C GLY A 97 6.61 13.74 -2.52
N SER A 98 6.99 13.72 -1.25
CA SER A 98 8.39 13.83 -0.80
C SER A 98 9.08 12.46 -0.80
N PRO A 99 10.43 12.41 -0.63
CA PRO A 99 11.12 11.14 -0.47
C PRO A 99 10.55 10.27 0.65
N GLN A 100 10.12 10.85 1.75
CA GLN A 100 9.52 10.11 2.86
C GLN A 100 8.21 9.42 2.43
N ILE A 101 7.39 10.12 1.67
CA ILE A 101 6.12 9.57 1.17
C ILE A 101 6.39 8.43 0.18
N ARG A 102 7.33 8.62 -0.74
CA ARG A 102 7.63 7.61 -1.76
C ARG A 102 8.21 6.33 -1.19
N HIS A 103 8.86 6.40 -0.03
CA HIS A 103 9.45 5.24 0.65
C HIS A 103 8.53 4.59 1.69
N ALA A 104 7.38 5.17 1.90
CA ALA A 104 6.45 4.67 2.92
C ALA A 104 5.79 3.34 2.57
#